data_63286597990b82fcb70deb37a0949d91
#
_entry.id   63286597990b82fcb70deb37a0949d91
#
_cell.length_a   1.000
_cell.length_b   1.000
_cell.length_c   1.000
_cell.angle_alpha   90.00
_cell.angle_beta   90.00
_cell.angle_gamma   90.00
#
_symmetry.space_group_name_H-M   'P 1'
#
loop_
_entity.id
_entity.type
_entity.pdbx_description
1 polymer ?
#
loop_
_entity_poly.entity_id
_entity_poly.type
_entity_poly.pdbx_seq_one_letter_code
_entity_poly.pdbx_strand_id
1 'polypeptide(L)' 'MPSSVIAAMYYNDETRILTIVYRGNRGTYRYFDVPEEEYIAFRSAPSKGTYLNQTFKSHNYRYERTKPGPRPV' A
#
# COMPACT_ATOMS: atom_id res chain seq x y z
N MET A 1 15.79 -14.70 -0.60
CA MET A 1 15.51 -13.74 -1.41
C MET A 1 14.27 -13.06 -1.17
N PRO A 2 14.34 -11.94 -0.82
CA PRO A 2 13.17 -11.22 -0.49
C PRO A 2 12.48 -10.87 -1.73
N SER A 3 11.31 -11.24 -1.84
CA SER A 3 10.61 -10.80 -2.93
C SER A 3 9.56 -9.93 -2.39
N SER A 4 9.66 -8.71 -2.59
CA SER A 4 8.69 -7.80 -2.10
C SER A 4 7.54 -7.73 -3.07
N VAL A 5 6.33 -7.88 -2.58
CA VAL A 5 5.19 -7.71 -3.45
C VAL A 5 4.88 -6.25 -3.66
N ILE A 6 5.54 -5.37 -2.93
CA ILE A 6 5.28 -3.95 -3.02
C ILE A 6 6.38 -3.27 -3.79
N ALA A 7 6.03 -2.60 -4.87
CA ALA A 7 7.00 -1.87 -5.67
C ALA A 7 7.26 -0.49 -5.10
N ALA A 8 6.25 0.16 -4.58
CA ALA A 8 6.41 1.49 -4.03
C ALA A 8 5.26 1.81 -3.09
N MET A 9 5.49 2.79 -2.22
CA MET A 9 4.47 3.25 -1.29
C MET A 9 4.57 4.76 -1.19
N TYR A 10 3.43 5.41 -1.16
CA TYR A 10 3.39 6.86 -1.00
C TYR A 10 2.33 7.21 0.02
N TYR A 11 2.62 8.14 0.89
CA TYR A 11 1.67 8.54 1.91
C TYR A 11 1.44 10.04 1.84
N ASN A 12 0.17 10.44 1.90
CA ASN A 12 -0.18 11.84 1.93
C ASN A 12 -0.75 12.15 3.31
N ASP A 13 -0.04 12.91 4.10
CA ASP A 13 -0.45 13.13 5.48
C ASP A 13 -1.58 14.13 5.57
N GLU A 14 -1.89 14.84 4.52
CA GLU A 14 -3.02 15.76 4.54
C GLU A 14 -4.31 15.01 4.33
N THR A 15 -4.32 14.07 3.43
CA THR A 15 -5.53 13.32 3.14
C THR A 15 -5.55 11.98 3.86
N ARG A 16 -4.42 11.59 4.45
CA ARG A 16 -4.28 10.32 5.14
C ARG A 16 -4.52 9.15 4.21
N ILE A 17 -4.11 9.31 2.97
CA ILE A 17 -4.23 8.25 1.98
C ILE A 17 -2.88 7.62 1.78
N LEU A 18 -2.83 6.31 1.93
CA LEU A 18 -1.62 5.55 1.69
C LEU A 18 -1.79 4.82 0.37
N THR A 19 -0.92 5.12 -0.58
CA THR A 19 -0.97 4.50 -1.89
C THR A 19 0.09 3.42 -1.97
N ILE A 20 -0.31 2.22 -2.31
CA ILE A 20 0.61 1.11 -2.43
C ILE A 20 0.58 0.60 -3.86
N VAL A 21 1.75 0.59 -4.49
CA VAL A 21 1.88 0.08 -5.85
C VAL A 21 2.43 -1.33 -5.75
N TYR A 22 1.69 -2.30 -6.23
CA TYR A 22 2.12 -3.67 -6.16
C TYR A 22 2.93 -4.04 -7.39
N ARG A 23 3.81 -5.01 -7.24
CA ARG A 23 4.61 -5.44 -8.35
C ARG A 23 3.78 -6.23 -9.34
N GLY A 24 4.23 -6.24 -10.55
CA GLY A 24 3.55 -6.97 -11.59
C GLY A 24 2.30 -6.25 -11.99
N ASN A 25 1.31 -6.99 -12.39
CA ASN A 25 0.08 -6.41 -12.85
C ASN A 25 -0.98 -6.37 -11.79
N ARG A 26 -0.59 -6.32 -10.55
CA ARG A 26 -1.58 -6.36 -9.47
C ARG A 26 -2.27 -5.03 -9.27
N GLY A 27 -1.70 -3.94 -9.76
CA GLY A 27 -2.37 -2.67 -9.70
C GLY A 27 -1.92 -1.83 -8.52
N THR A 28 -2.62 -0.72 -8.35
CA THR A 28 -2.30 0.23 -7.30
C THR A 28 -3.52 0.34 -6.40
N TYR A 29 -3.28 0.34 -5.10
CA TYR A 29 -4.36 0.45 -4.11
C TYR A 29 -4.18 1.71 -3.30
N ARG A 30 -5.27 2.40 -3.04
CA ARG A 30 -5.25 3.57 -2.17
C ARG A 30 -6.07 3.26 -0.94
N TYR A 31 -5.45 3.37 0.23
CA TYR A 31 -6.11 3.10 1.49
C TYR A 31 -6.41 4.41 2.19
N PHE A 32 -7.62 4.54 2.71
CA PHE A 32 -8.08 5.79 3.29
C PHE A 32 -8.05 5.78 4.80
N ASP A 33 -7.94 6.96 5.38
CA ASP A 33 -7.92 7.13 6.84
C ASP A 33 -6.82 6.33 7.50
N VAL A 34 -5.64 6.33 6.89
CA VAL A 34 -4.50 5.63 7.45
C VAL A 34 -3.69 6.61 8.28
N PRO A 35 -3.49 6.35 9.57
CA PRO A 35 -2.71 7.27 10.36
C PRO A 35 -1.24 7.23 9.97
N GLU A 36 -0.56 8.32 10.24
CA GLU A 36 0.83 8.42 9.86
C GLU A 36 1.67 7.36 10.55
N GLU A 37 1.37 7.03 11.78
CA GLU A 37 2.15 6.03 12.49
C GLU A 37 2.02 4.68 11.83
N GLU A 38 0.89 4.40 11.23
CA GLU A 38 0.73 3.14 10.51
C GLU A 38 1.65 3.12 9.30
N TYR A 39 1.74 4.22 8.59
CA TYR A 39 2.62 4.30 7.44
C TYR A 39 4.07 4.13 7.86
N ILE A 40 4.46 4.78 8.97
CA ILE A 40 5.83 4.69 9.42
C ILE A 40 6.16 3.26 9.84
N ALA A 41 5.26 2.61 10.55
CA ALA A 41 5.49 1.23 10.97
C ALA A 41 5.58 0.31 9.76
N PHE A 42 4.72 0.53 8.77
CA PHE A 42 4.71 -0.28 7.58
C PHE A 42 6.03 -0.11 6.83
N ARG A 43 6.44 1.14 6.67
CA ARG A 43 7.65 1.45 5.94
C ARG A 43 8.88 0.88 6.64
N SER A 44 8.86 0.85 7.95
CA SER A 44 9.99 0.36 8.71
C SER A 44 9.97 -1.14 8.93
N ALA A 45 8.95 -1.83 8.49
CA ALA A 45 8.85 -3.25 8.72
C ALA A 45 9.96 -4.00 7.97
N PRO A 46 10.50 -5.04 8.58
CA PRO A 46 11.54 -5.81 7.90
C PRO A 46 11.01 -6.48 6.64
N SER A 47 9.77 -6.88 6.66
CA SER A 47 9.16 -7.48 5.49
C SER A 47 7.84 -6.80 5.24
N LYS A 48 7.76 -6.01 4.19
CA LYS A 48 6.55 -5.29 3.91
C LYS A 48 5.41 -6.21 3.50
N GLY A 49 5.73 -7.30 2.84
CA GLY A 49 4.68 -8.25 2.48
C GLY A 49 4.05 -8.89 3.68
N THR A 50 4.86 -9.25 4.66
CA THR A 50 4.35 -9.84 5.88
C THR A 50 3.52 -8.83 6.66
N TYR A 51 4.02 -7.62 6.76
CA TYR A 51 3.30 -6.59 7.48
C TYR A 51 1.94 -6.35 6.82
N LEU A 52 1.92 -6.30 5.51
CA LEU A 52 0.69 -6.09 4.78
C LEU A 52 -0.33 -7.17 5.11
N ASN A 53 0.09 -8.42 5.05
CA ASN A 53 -0.84 -9.52 5.25
C ASN A 53 -1.25 -9.73 6.69
N GLN A 54 -0.35 -9.54 7.61
CA GLN A 54 -0.63 -9.88 9.00
C GLN A 54 -1.08 -8.71 9.84
N THR A 55 -0.66 -7.52 9.52
CA THR A 55 -0.98 -6.38 10.34
C THR A 55 -1.87 -5.39 9.62
N PHE A 56 -1.44 -4.96 8.46
CA PHE A 56 -2.15 -3.89 7.78
C PHE A 56 -3.56 -4.32 7.37
N LYS A 57 -3.68 -5.48 6.79
CA LYS A 57 -4.98 -5.94 6.33
C LYS A 57 -5.93 -6.21 7.49
N SER A 58 -5.39 -6.52 8.65
CA SER A 58 -6.24 -6.81 9.78
C SER A 58 -6.92 -5.56 10.30
N HIS A 59 -6.45 -4.38 9.92
CA HIS A 59 -7.05 -3.13 10.36
C HIS A 59 -8.26 -2.75 9.51
N ASN A 60 -8.46 -3.44 8.40
CA ASN A 60 -9.63 -3.24 7.56
C ASN A 60 -9.83 -1.82 7.10
N TYR A 61 -8.77 -1.20 6.65
CA TYR A 61 -8.90 0.14 6.10
C TYR A 61 -9.72 0.09 4.82
N ARG A 62 -10.48 1.13 4.59
CA ARG A 62 -11.22 1.24 3.36
C ARG A 62 -10.23 1.50 2.24
N TYR A 63 -10.44 0.93 1.11
CA TYR A 63 -9.50 1.09 0.02
C TYR A 63 -10.18 1.11 -1.33
N GLU A 64 -9.42 1.60 -2.30
CA GLU A 64 -9.88 1.67 -3.66
C GLU A 64 -8.76 1.13 -4.54
N ARG A 65 -9.09 0.28 -5.46
CA ARG A 65 -8.10 -0.27 -6.35
C ARG A 65 -8.12 0.49 -7.66
N THR A 66 -6.95 1.00 -8.08
CA THR A 66 -6.86 1.66 -9.37
C THR A 66 -5.99 0.81 -10.25
N LYS A 67 -6.43 0.56 -11.45
CA LYS A 67 -5.65 -0.21 -12.36
C LYS A 67 -4.70 0.64 -13.08
N PRO A 68 -3.48 0.23 -13.20
CA PRO A 68 -2.55 1.01 -13.95
C PRO A 68 -2.77 0.79 -15.41
N GLY A 69 -3.68 0.14 -15.83
CA GLY A 69 -3.84 -0.25 -17.14
C GLY A 69 -3.45 0.71 -18.21
N PRO A 70 -3.55 0.33 -19.40
CA PRO A 70 -3.12 1.14 -20.47
C PRO A 70 -3.98 2.33 -20.56
N ARG A 71 -3.38 3.41 -20.90
CA ARG A 71 -4.05 4.54 -21.04
C ARG A 71 -4.81 4.45 -22.21
N PRO A 72 -5.96 4.85 -22.23
CA PRO A 72 -6.70 4.89 -23.42
C PRO A 72 -6.05 5.97 -24.12
N VAL A 73 -5.60 5.82 -25.03
CA VAL A 73 -4.98 6.86 -25.62
C VAL A 73 -5.80 7.40 -26.63
#